data_fcd1ad582423caad5c2ea8585dab6fc3
#
_entry.id   fcd1ad582423caad5c2ea8585dab6fc3
#
_cell.length_a   1.000
_cell.length_b   1.000
_cell.length_c   1.000
_cell.angle_alpha   90.00
_cell.angle_beta   90.00
_cell.angle_gamma   90.00
#
_symmetry.space_group_name_H-M   'P 1'
#
loop_
_entity.id
_entity.type
_entity.pdbx_description
1 polymer ?
#
loop_
_entity_poly.entity_id
_entity_poly.type
_entity_poly.pdbx_seq_one_letter_code
_entity_poly.pdbx_strand_id
1 'polypeptide(L)'
;MREENQYIMLFKTNQKEKYIDPTKKIPIKFDLSMLNMFVGYIFKKSVQITRKSLMNMKRLFDVIDESIYENSDSMQARIEFINKALEAKLIKGFENDDVIINYCKSDNYNKENQDIINNIQLYTKINYEEIKYINKCIEDRLQYYYLYYYKDAIYETVERLDSGDYKSFYEINNKLTSICTDLINRVRNSKSIDAVDQFSLSDENFETNMIDIVSKLQNPSRVIKTGIQKLNEILSPGFLSSRLYIFVGLAGGWKSGMLLKVIRDTKMYNNDIQVKKPGKQPCALLITMENEVIETVERLFNMTLDGNIRNYTPKQVVKMLRETKEFTIGMNNGIDVVIRYYPNRAISTDDLYTIIDDLSDDGKEVIILSLDYIKRIRPAEKGRDEKEELKNISNELKSLAIHYDIPVVTAHQLNRAAASVVDAALQANKEDLGKFLGRANIGTSWELVENADVLIILNVEKKRQTGQYYLTFKRVKIRYKDMSDLTYFNHPFDPNNKMKLLDDINLDHSLSEDSLVSDFDAVDLLNKKGKRTAVDREVVDDEDLFIFNNTLSKKS
;
A
#
# COMPACT_ATOMS: atom_id res chain seq x y z
N MET A 1 11.34 25.61 -42.01
CA MET A 1 12.68 25.15 -41.53
C MET A 1 13.16 25.78 -40.21
N ARG A 2 12.98 27.09 -39.94
CA ARG A 2 13.34 27.64 -38.60
C ARG A 2 12.32 27.36 -37.51
N GLU A 3 11.07 27.24 -37.82
CA GLU A 3 9.99 26.95 -36.86
C GLU A 3 9.91 25.47 -36.46
N GLU A 4 10.16 24.54 -37.38
CA GLU A 4 10.28 23.10 -37.08
C GLU A 4 11.42 22.80 -36.11
N ASN A 5 12.55 23.58 -36.19
CA ASN A 5 13.64 23.42 -35.24
C ASN A 5 13.34 23.91 -33.82
N GLN A 6 12.37 24.83 -33.63
CA GLN A 6 11.93 25.27 -32.31
C GLN A 6 11.04 24.23 -31.63
N TYR A 7 10.20 23.52 -32.38
CA TYR A 7 9.44 22.38 -31.90
C TYR A 7 10.36 21.27 -31.35
N ILE A 8 11.43 20.99 -32.08
CA ILE A 8 12.46 20.01 -31.69
C ILE A 8 13.22 20.45 -30.43
N MET A 9 13.43 21.76 -30.20
CA MET A 9 14.14 22.28 -29.03
C MET A 9 13.30 22.23 -27.73
N LEU A 10 11.99 22.48 -27.79
CA LEU A 10 11.13 22.42 -26.59
C LEU A 10 10.96 21.01 -26.01
N PHE A 11 11.14 19.99 -26.84
CA PHE A 11 11.14 18.58 -26.42
C PHE A 11 12.55 18.05 -26.06
N LYS A 12 13.62 18.83 -26.31
CA LYS A 12 15.01 18.44 -26.02
C LYS A 12 15.49 18.80 -24.62
N THR A 13 14.72 19.52 -23.83
CA THR A 13 15.11 19.85 -22.45
C THR A 13 14.77 18.72 -21.49
N ASN A 14 15.80 17.95 -21.21
CA ASN A 14 15.96 16.90 -20.20
C ASN A 14 15.63 15.46 -20.61
N GLN A 15 16.73 14.78 -20.92
CA GLN A 15 16.93 13.32 -20.88
C GLN A 15 15.97 12.45 -21.69
N LYS A 16 16.40 12.09 -22.90
CA LYS A 16 16.00 10.87 -23.66
C LYS A 16 14.50 10.55 -23.75
N GLU A 17 13.62 11.52 -23.73
CA GLU A 17 12.27 11.30 -24.21
C GLU A 17 12.34 11.06 -25.72
N LYS A 18 12.18 9.82 -26.16
CA LYS A 18 12.07 9.52 -27.57
C LYS A 18 10.87 10.27 -28.14
N TYR A 19 11.11 10.96 -29.21
CA TYR A 19 10.18 11.79 -29.99
C TYR A 19 8.92 11.01 -30.36
N ILE A 20 7.73 11.60 -30.17
CA ILE A 20 6.51 11.13 -30.79
C ILE A 20 6.64 11.42 -32.29
N ASP A 21 6.52 10.38 -33.12
CA ASP A 21 6.54 10.55 -34.57
C ASP A 21 5.16 11.07 -35.04
N PRO A 22 5.04 12.37 -35.40
CA PRO A 22 3.77 12.94 -35.78
C PRO A 22 3.31 12.49 -37.18
N THR A 23 4.15 11.78 -37.94
CA THR A 23 3.76 11.21 -39.23
C THR A 23 2.89 9.96 -39.09
N LYS A 24 2.96 9.28 -37.93
CA LYS A 24 2.17 8.09 -37.65
C LYS A 24 0.87 8.47 -36.95
N LYS A 25 -0.16 8.77 -37.72
CA LYS A 25 -1.48 9.14 -37.23
C LYS A 25 -2.30 7.95 -36.75
N ILE A 26 -3.21 8.18 -35.78
CA ILE A 26 -4.09 7.15 -35.21
C ILE A 26 -5.57 7.50 -35.42
N PRO A 27 -6.41 6.51 -35.75
CA PRO A 27 -7.82 6.72 -36.04
C PRO A 27 -8.66 6.77 -34.73
N ILE A 28 -8.38 7.75 -33.86
CA ILE A 28 -9.17 8.00 -32.64
C ILE A 28 -10.29 8.99 -32.97
N LYS A 29 -11.54 8.60 -32.67
CA LYS A 29 -12.71 9.46 -32.76
C LYS A 29 -13.13 10.01 -31.42
N PHE A 30 -13.40 11.30 -31.37
CA PHE A 30 -14.13 11.98 -30.30
C PHE A 30 -15.47 12.46 -30.81
N ASP A 31 -16.48 12.46 -29.97
CA ASP A 31 -17.74 13.10 -30.27
C ASP A 31 -17.66 14.61 -30.00
N LEU A 32 -18.69 15.33 -30.46
CA LEU A 32 -18.76 16.79 -30.33
C LEU A 32 -18.77 17.23 -28.87
N SER A 33 -19.42 16.48 -27.99
CA SER A 33 -19.46 16.76 -26.54
C SER A 33 -18.09 16.69 -25.93
N MET A 34 -17.33 15.66 -26.25
CA MET A 34 -15.96 15.49 -25.74
C MET A 34 -15.02 16.58 -26.26
N LEU A 35 -15.14 16.98 -27.52
CA LEU A 35 -14.36 18.10 -28.07
C LEU A 35 -14.70 19.43 -27.38
N ASN A 36 -15.95 19.67 -27.03
CA ASN A 36 -16.37 20.84 -26.25
C ASN A 36 -15.77 20.79 -24.82
N MET A 37 -15.74 19.61 -24.20
CA MET A 37 -15.09 19.42 -22.88
C MET A 37 -13.58 19.69 -22.97
N PHE A 38 -12.90 19.30 -24.02
CA PHE A 38 -11.49 19.63 -24.24
C PHE A 38 -11.25 21.12 -24.40
N VAL A 39 -12.11 21.84 -25.12
CA VAL A 39 -12.05 23.31 -25.20
C VAL A 39 -12.23 23.89 -23.79
N GLY A 40 -13.25 23.49 -23.06
CA GLY A 40 -13.48 23.93 -21.68
C GLY A 40 -12.29 23.66 -20.77
N TYR A 41 -11.67 22.49 -20.89
CA TYR A 41 -10.50 22.09 -20.13
C TYR A 41 -9.31 23.05 -20.34
N ILE A 42 -9.05 23.50 -21.56
CA ILE A 42 -7.94 24.42 -21.85
C ILE A 42 -8.13 25.78 -21.17
N PHE A 43 -9.37 26.28 -21.11
CA PHE A 43 -9.70 27.61 -20.55
C PHE A 43 -10.12 27.59 -19.08
N LYS A 44 -10.33 26.40 -18.51
CA LYS A 44 -10.65 26.27 -17.07
C LYS A 44 -9.45 26.62 -16.21
N LYS A 45 -9.64 27.56 -15.28
CA LYS A 45 -8.67 27.85 -14.23
C LYS A 45 -8.87 26.86 -13.09
N SER A 46 -8.06 25.82 -13.03
CA SER A 46 -8.08 24.79 -12.01
C SER A 46 -6.67 24.30 -11.70
N VAL A 47 -6.36 24.11 -10.44
CA VAL A 47 -5.08 23.55 -9.97
C VAL A 47 -4.86 22.11 -10.46
N GLN A 48 -5.93 21.42 -10.86
CA GLN A 48 -5.89 20.04 -11.37
C GLN A 48 -5.49 19.99 -12.84
N ILE A 49 -5.54 21.13 -13.55
CA ILE A 49 -5.10 21.23 -14.95
C ILE A 49 -3.65 21.69 -14.94
N THR A 50 -2.75 20.73 -14.93
CA THR A 50 -1.31 20.98 -14.88
C THR A 50 -0.75 21.27 -16.28
N ARG A 51 0.43 21.92 -16.35
CA ARG A 51 1.16 22.06 -17.60
C ARG A 51 1.43 20.70 -18.26
N LYS A 52 1.68 19.65 -17.48
CA LYS A 52 1.90 18.28 -17.98
C LYS A 52 0.65 17.72 -18.62
N SER A 53 -0.53 17.89 -18.01
CA SER A 53 -1.79 17.39 -18.58
C SER A 53 -2.13 18.09 -19.90
N LEU A 54 -1.89 19.39 -20.00
CA LEU A 54 -2.03 20.14 -21.26
C LEU A 54 -1.02 19.68 -22.33
N MET A 55 0.21 19.36 -21.94
CA MET A 55 1.22 18.80 -22.86
C MET A 55 0.83 17.40 -23.35
N ASN A 56 0.28 16.54 -22.49
CA ASN A 56 -0.26 15.25 -22.90
C ASN A 56 -1.43 15.40 -23.86
N MET A 57 -2.32 16.35 -23.62
CA MET A 57 -3.40 16.70 -24.53
C MET A 57 -2.84 17.15 -25.88
N LYS A 58 -1.84 18.04 -25.91
CA LYS A 58 -1.17 18.47 -27.15
C LYS A 58 -0.58 17.28 -27.91
N ARG A 59 0.17 16.40 -27.23
CA ARG A 59 0.73 15.17 -27.81
C ARG A 59 -0.34 14.29 -28.45
N LEU A 60 -1.49 14.14 -27.78
CA LEU A 60 -2.62 13.38 -28.31
C LEU A 60 -3.17 14.00 -29.59
N PHE A 61 -3.42 15.31 -29.59
CA PHE A 61 -3.96 16.01 -30.75
C PHE A 61 -2.96 16.09 -31.92
N ASP A 62 -1.66 16.07 -31.67
CA ASP A 62 -0.63 16.00 -32.72
C ASP A 62 -0.65 14.68 -33.51
N VAL A 63 -1.15 13.59 -32.93
CA VAL A 63 -1.14 12.25 -33.54
C VAL A 63 -2.51 11.78 -34.00
N ILE A 64 -3.58 12.53 -33.79
CA ILE A 64 -4.92 12.20 -34.29
C ILE A 64 -4.94 12.31 -35.80
N ASP A 65 -5.58 11.34 -36.44
CA ASP A 65 -5.88 11.40 -37.86
C ASP A 65 -7.11 12.30 -38.12
N GLU A 66 -6.84 13.52 -38.52
CA GLU A 66 -7.90 14.53 -38.77
C GLU A 66 -8.82 14.16 -39.93
N SER A 67 -8.37 13.30 -40.86
CA SER A 67 -9.18 12.87 -42.02
C SER A 67 -10.46 12.15 -41.61
N ILE A 68 -10.51 11.55 -40.43
CA ILE A 68 -11.73 10.89 -39.92
C ILE A 68 -12.88 11.87 -39.61
N TYR A 69 -12.59 13.18 -39.59
CA TYR A 69 -13.54 14.26 -39.33
C TYR A 69 -13.89 15.08 -40.59
N GLU A 70 -13.39 14.70 -41.79
CA GLU A 70 -13.59 15.45 -43.04
C GLU A 70 -15.08 15.72 -43.37
N ASN A 71 -16.00 14.91 -42.88
CA ASN A 71 -17.43 15.07 -43.08
C ASN A 71 -18.13 15.93 -42.01
N SER A 72 -17.39 16.65 -41.15
CA SER A 72 -17.96 17.46 -40.08
C SER A 72 -17.16 18.73 -39.82
N ASP A 73 -17.56 19.81 -40.46
CA ASP A 73 -16.96 21.15 -40.30
C ASP A 73 -16.90 21.57 -38.83
N SER A 74 -17.92 21.24 -38.06
CA SER A 74 -18.01 21.59 -36.65
C SER A 74 -16.98 20.86 -35.78
N MET A 75 -16.65 19.60 -36.09
CA MET A 75 -15.63 18.84 -35.37
C MET A 75 -14.22 19.26 -35.78
N GLN A 76 -13.98 19.45 -37.07
CA GLN A 76 -12.70 19.96 -37.58
C GLN A 76 -12.35 21.31 -36.96
N ALA A 77 -13.31 22.25 -36.95
CA ALA A 77 -13.10 23.57 -36.33
C ALA A 77 -12.68 23.45 -34.85
N ARG A 78 -13.25 22.51 -34.11
CA ARG A 78 -12.88 22.28 -32.70
C ARG A 78 -11.47 21.71 -32.55
N ILE A 79 -11.08 20.77 -33.40
CA ILE A 79 -9.74 20.20 -33.40
C ILE A 79 -8.69 21.27 -33.73
N GLU A 80 -8.93 22.06 -34.77
CA GLU A 80 -8.06 23.19 -35.12
C GLU A 80 -7.97 24.21 -33.97
N PHE A 81 -9.11 24.56 -33.36
CA PHE A 81 -9.17 25.48 -32.24
C PHE A 81 -8.39 24.96 -31.04
N ILE A 82 -8.58 23.68 -30.66
CA ILE A 82 -7.85 23.01 -29.59
C ILE A 82 -6.33 23.04 -29.84
N ASN A 83 -5.90 22.67 -31.06
CA ASN A 83 -4.50 22.68 -31.43
C ASN A 83 -3.89 24.08 -31.33
N LYS A 84 -4.54 25.12 -31.81
CA LYS A 84 -4.09 26.52 -31.72
C LYS A 84 -4.08 27.03 -30.29
N ALA A 85 -5.10 26.72 -29.48
CA ALA A 85 -5.18 27.13 -28.09
C ALA A 85 -4.07 26.48 -27.24
N LEU A 86 -3.77 25.20 -27.46
CA LEU A 86 -2.67 24.49 -26.81
C LEU A 86 -1.32 25.04 -27.25
N GLU A 87 -1.14 25.35 -28.53
CA GLU A 87 0.06 26.02 -29.04
C GLU A 87 0.26 27.39 -28.38
N ALA A 88 -0.79 28.20 -28.30
CA ALA A 88 -0.76 29.51 -27.68
C ALA A 88 -0.34 29.43 -26.20
N LYS A 89 -0.93 28.52 -25.44
CA LYS A 89 -0.60 28.33 -24.01
C LYS A 89 0.77 27.73 -23.77
N LEU A 90 1.11 26.65 -24.49
CA LEU A 90 2.28 25.82 -24.18
C LEU A 90 3.56 26.32 -24.85
N ILE A 91 3.45 26.82 -26.08
CA ILE A 91 4.57 27.18 -26.94
C ILE A 91 4.80 28.68 -26.91
N LYS A 92 3.74 29.48 -27.13
CA LYS A 92 3.86 30.95 -27.13
C LYS A 92 3.84 31.53 -25.70
N GLY A 93 3.41 30.74 -24.71
CA GLY A 93 3.40 31.15 -23.29
C GLY A 93 2.33 32.19 -22.96
N PHE A 94 1.22 32.25 -23.71
CA PHE A 94 0.14 33.19 -23.41
C PHE A 94 -0.67 32.70 -22.20
N GLU A 95 -0.86 33.58 -21.22
CA GLU A 95 -1.62 33.27 -20.00
C GLU A 95 -3.03 33.88 -20.02
N ASN A 96 -3.23 34.95 -20.79
CA ASN A 96 -4.52 35.66 -20.87
C ASN A 96 -5.41 34.98 -21.92
N ASP A 97 -6.62 34.60 -21.48
CA ASP A 97 -7.59 33.88 -22.32
C ASP A 97 -8.01 34.70 -23.57
N ASP A 98 -8.15 36.05 -23.46
CA ASP A 98 -8.49 36.91 -24.59
C ASP A 98 -7.37 36.92 -25.64
N VAL A 99 -6.11 36.88 -25.22
CA VAL A 99 -4.96 36.81 -26.12
C VAL A 99 -4.94 35.47 -26.84
N ILE A 100 -5.23 34.36 -26.13
CA ILE A 100 -5.32 33.00 -26.69
C ILE A 100 -6.47 32.93 -27.72
N ILE A 101 -7.64 33.45 -27.35
CA ILE A 101 -8.81 33.49 -28.23
C ILE A 101 -8.52 34.30 -29.52
N ASN A 102 -7.85 35.45 -29.37
CA ASN A 102 -7.46 36.28 -30.52
C ASN A 102 -6.43 35.56 -31.41
N TYR A 103 -5.50 34.82 -30.83
CA TYR A 103 -4.56 33.97 -31.57
C TYR A 103 -5.28 32.86 -32.35
N CYS A 104 -6.31 32.23 -31.75
CA CYS A 104 -7.13 31.23 -32.44
C CYS A 104 -7.95 31.78 -33.60
N LYS A 105 -8.25 33.10 -33.60
CA LYS A 105 -9.00 33.79 -34.69
C LYS A 105 -8.15 34.09 -35.91
N SER A 106 -6.83 34.03 -35.84
CA SER A 106 -5.92 34.72 -36.78
C SER A 106 -5.91 34.22 -38.22
N ASP A 107 -6.37 32.98 -38.53
CA ASP A 107 -6.15 32.44 -39.89
C ASP A 107 -7.42 32.02 -40.69
N ASN A 108 -8.50 31.65 -40.09
CA ASN A 108 -9.74 31.25 -40.75
C ASN A 108 -10.96 31.43 -39.84
N TYR A 109 -11.39 32.68 -39.66
CA TYR A 109 -12.56 32.96 -38.84
C TYR A 109 -13.85 32.62 -39.60
N ASN A 110 -14.42 31.46 -39.29
CA ASN A 110 -15.68 30.98 -39.84
C ASN A 110 -16.79 30.96 -38.76
N LYS A 111 -18.00 30.60 -39.19
CA LYS A 111 -19.19 30.52 -38.31
C LYS A 111 -18.98 29.54 -37.15
N GLU A 112 -18.26 28.43 -37.39
CA GLU A 112 -18.01 27.40 -36.38
C GLU A 112 -17.05 27.90 -35.30
N ASN A 113 -16.02 28.64 -35.67
CA ASN A 113 -15.09 29.27 -34.71
C ASN A 113 -15.82 30.32 -33.85
N GLN A 114 -16.78 31.06 -34.42
CA GLN A 114 -17.62 31.99 -33.66
C GLN A 114 -18.48 31.26 -32.65
N ASP A 115 -19.06 30.11 -33.00
CA ASP A 115 -19.83 29.27 -32.08
C ASP A 115 -18.99 28.79 -30.91
N ILE A 116 -17.77 28.30 -31.15
CA ILE A 116 -16.85 27.86 -30.10
C ILE A 116 -16.56 29.00 -29.12
N ILE A 117 -16.21 30.17 -29.63
CA ILE A 117 -15.85 31.34 -28.84
C ILE A 117 -17.01 31.81 -27.97
N ASN A 118 -18.20 31.88 -28.53
CA ASN A 118 -19.42 32.32 -27.83
C ASN A 118 -19.78 31.36 -26.69
N ASN A 119 -19.41 30.11 -26.79
CA ASN A 119 -19.74 29.07 -25.80
C ASN A 119 -18.58 28.70 -24.85
N ILE A 120 -17.40 29.33 -24.96
CA ILE A 120 -16.24 29.01 -24.06
C ILE A 120 -16.64 29.05 -22.61
N GLN A 121 -17.35 30.11 -22.16
CA GLN A 121 -17.78 30.24 -20.77
C GLN A 121 -18.70 29.10 -20.31
N LEU A 122 -19.51 28.55 -21.24
CA LEU A 122 -20.34 27.37 -20.96
C LEU A 122 -19.47 26.12 -20.84
N TYR A 123 -18.51 25.94 -21.74
CA TYR A 123 -17.63 24.78 -21.75
C TYR A 123 -16.70 24.73 -20.53
N THR A 124 -16.32 25.88 -19.95
CA THR A 124 -15.49 25.94 -18.73
C THR A 124 -16.25 25.52 -17.46
N LYS A 125 -17.57 25.27 -17.50
CA LYS A 125 -18.34 24.78 -16.34
C LYS A 125 -18.13 23.30 -16.02
N ILE A 126 -17.09 22.68 -16.57
CA ILE A 126 -16.70 21.30 -16.23
C ILE A 126 -16.36 21.21 -14.73
N ASN A 127 -16.85 20.15 -14.09
CA ASN A 127 -16.61 19.87 -12.67
C ASN A 127 -15.34 19.02 -12.46
N TYR A 128 -15.05 18.68 -11.20
CA TYR A 128 -13.88 17.89 -10.82
C TYR A 128 -13.84 16.50 -11.47
N GLU A 129 -14.96 15.78 -11.46
CA GLU A 129 -15.03 14.43 -12.03
C GLU A 129 -14.87 14.45 -13.56
N GLU A 130 -15.37 15.49 -14.22
CA GLU A 130 -15.18 15.68 -15.66
C GLU A 130 -13.71 15.99 -15.98
N ILE A 131 -13.01 16.79 -15.17
CA ILE A 131 -11.57 17.02 -15.33
C ILE A 131 -10.79 15.71 -15.20
N LYS A 132 -11.10 14.91 -14.18
CA LYS A 132 -10.49 13.60 -13.96
C LYS A 132 -10.77 12.64 -15.11
N TYR A 133 -11.99 12.62 -15.61
CA TYR A 133 -12.36 11.83 -16.78
C TYR A 133 -11.57 12.25 -18.03
N ILE A 134 -11.42 13.57 -18.28
CA ILE A 134 -10.62 14.09 -19.39
C ILE A 134 -9.16 13.65 -19.28
N ASN A 135 -8.54 13.80 -18.11
CA ASN A 135 -7.16 13.37 -17.87
C ASN A 135 -7.00 11.88 -18.19
N LYS A 136 -7.87 11.04 -17.64
CA LYS A 136 -7.87 9.60 -17.93
C LYS A 136 -8.07 9.28 -19.41
N CYS A 137 -8.99 9.96 -20.06
CA CYS A 137 -9.23 9.78 -21.50
C CYS A 137 -7.97 10.10 -22.33
N ILE A 138 -7.27 11.18 -22.01
CA ILE A 138 -6.03 11.57 -22.69
C ILE A 138 -4.96 10.50 -22.49
N GLU A 139 -4.79 10.01 -21.25
CA GLU A 139 -3.82 8.97 -20.92
C GLU A 139 -4.10 7.66 -21.65
N ASP A 140 -5.33 7.16 -21.60
CA ASP A 140 -5.74 5.92 -22.24
C ASP A 140 -5.53 5.98 -23.78
N ARG A 141 -5.80 7.14 -24.39
CA ARG A 141 -5.60 7.34 -25.83
C ARG A 141 -4.13 7.44 -26.22
N LEU A 142 -3.29 8.04 -25.38
CA LEU A 142 -1.84 8.06 -25.57
C LEU A 142 -1.24 6.66 -25.41
N GLN A 143 -1.73 5.85 -24.46
CA GLN A 143 -1.31 4.45 -24.33
C GLN A 143 -1.69 3.65 -25.58
N TYR A 144 -2.89 3.82 -26.10
CA TYR A 144 -3.31 3.22 -27.36
C TYR A 144 -2.40 3.65 -28.53
N TYR A 145 -2.04 4.94 -28.60
CA TYR A 145 -1.08 5.43 -29.61
C TYR A 145 0.26 4.72 -29.50
N TYR A 146 0.82 4.54 -28.31
CA TYR A 146 2.10 3.86 -28.15
C TYR A 146 2.03 2.39 -28.56
N LEU A 147 0.96 1.68 -28.24
CA LEU A 147 0.73 0.31 -28.72
C LEU A 147 0.62 0.27 -30.26
N TYR A 148 -0.14 1.18 -30.83
CA TYR A 148 -0.29 1.29 -32.28
C TYR A 148 1.03 1.64 -32.99
N TYR A 149 1.85 2.48 -32.37
CA TYR A 149 3.18 2.84 -32.89
C TYR A 149 4.09 1.61 -33.04
N TYR A 150 4.06 0.67 -32.12
CA TYR A 150 4.86 -0.55 -32.16
C TYR A 150 4.20 -1.72 -32.89
N LYS A 151 2.97 -1.56 -33.37
CA LYS A 151 2.19 -2.61 -34.01
C LYS A 151 2.99 -3.37 -35.06
N ASP A 152 3.58 -2.66 -36.01
CA ASP A 152 4.28 -3.28 -37.15
C ASP A 152 5.55 -4.02 -36.69
N ALA A 153 6.29 -3.45 -35.74
CA ALA A 153 7.48 -4.09 -35.17
C ALA A 153 7.14 -5.35 -34.37
N ILE A 154 5.97 -5.39 -33.73
CA ILE A 154 5.48 -6.57 -33.01
C ILE A 154 5.09 -7.65 -34.02
N TYR A 155 4.33 -7.32 -35.07
CA TYR A 155 3.93 -8.26 -36.13
C TYR A 155 5.13 -8.86 -36.83
N GLU A 156 6.11 -8.06 -37.26
CA GLU A 156 7.35 -8.54 -37.86
C GLU A 156 8.08 -9.54 -36.94
N THR A 157 8.05 -9.27 -35.65
CA THR A 157 8.71 -10.14 -34.66
C THR A 157 7.96 -11.47 -34.49
N VAL A 158 6.63 -11.44 -34.51
CA VAL A 158 5.77 -12.63 -34.46
C VAL A 158 5.94 -13.48 -35.72
N GLU A 159 5.95 -12.87 -36.92
CA GLU A 159 6.18 -13.59 -38.19
C GLU A 159 7.53 -14.31 -38.19
N ARG A 160 8.57 -13.71 -37.62
CA ARG A 160 9.89 -14.38 -37.50
C ARG A 160 9.85 -15.59 -36.55
N LEU A 161 9.05 -15.51 -35.47
CA LEU A 161 8.82 -16.65 -34.57
C LEU A 161 8.07 -17.78 -35.30
N ASP A 162 7.03 -17.45 -36.05
CA ASP A 162 6.20 -18.42 -36.79
C ASP A 162 6.98 -19.10 -37.91
N SER A 163 7.95 -18.40 -38.53
CA SER A 163 8.83 -18.98 -39.54
C SER A 163 9.83 -20.01 -38.99
N GLY A 164 9.91 -20.16 -37.68
CA GLY A 164 10.81 -21.09 -37.02
C GLY A 164 12.29 -20.73 -37.08
N ASP A 165 12.61 -19.45 -37.24
CA ASP A 165 14.00 -18.94 -37.23
C ASP A 165 14.61 -18.92 -35.82
N TYR A 166 14.92 -20.12 -35.33
CA TYR A 166 15.52 -20.29 -33.99
C TYR A 166 16.95 -19.75 -33.87
N LYS A 167 17.64 -19.46 -34.97
CA LYS A 167 19.00 -18.86 -34.94
C LYS A 167 18.96 -17.40 -34.48
N SER A 168 17.83 -16.75 -34.67
CA SER A 168 17.60 -15.35 -34.24
C SER A 168 16.88 -15.24 -32.91
N PHE A 169 16.68 -16.30 -32.15
CA PHE A 169 15.90 -16.27 -30.90
C PHE A 169 16.41 -15.19 -29.92
N TYR A 170 17.72 -15.07 -29.78
CA TYR A 170 18.34 -14.03 -28.91
C TYR A 170 18.02 -12.60 -29.41
N GLU A 171 18.09 -12.38 -30.72
CA GLU A 171 17.77 -11.08 -31.34
C GLU A 171 16.27 -10.75 -31.19
N ILE A 172 15.41 -11.75 -31.42
CA ILE A 172 13.95 -11.62 -31.23
C ILE A 172 13.62 -11.26 -29.79
N ASN A 173 14.22 -11.97 -28.82
CA ASN A 173 14.02 -11.69 -27.40
C ASN A 173 14.50 -10.30 -27.01
N ASN A 174 15.68 -9.87 -27.49
CA ASN A 174 16.19 -8.53 -27.24
C ASN A 174 15.30 -7.44 -27.88
N LYS A 175 14.78 -7.65 -29.08
CA LYS A 175 13.88 -6.72 -29.77
C LYS A 175 12.57 -6.59 -29.00
N LEU A 176 11.94 -7.71 -28.58
CA LEU A 176 10.72 -7.69 -27.76
C LEU A 176 10.97 -7.00 -26.42
N THR A 177 12.04 -7.33 -25.72
CA THR A 177 12.41 -6.69 -24.45
C THR A 177 12.60 -5.18 -24.62
N SER A 178 13.27 -4.74 -25.71
CA SER A 178 13.44 -3.32 -26.01
C SER A 178 12.11 -2.63 -26.28
N ILE A 179 11.21 -3.25 -27.06
CA ILE A 179 9.87 -2.71 -27.35
C ILE A 179 9.06 -2.60 -26.04
N CYS A 180 9.02 -3.65 -25.24
CA CYS A 180 8.31 -3.66 -23.96
C CYS A 180 8.85 -2.60 -23.00
N THR A 181 10.16 -2.49 -22.87
CA THR A 181 10.81 -1.48 -22.00
C THR A 181 10.49 -0.06 -22.45
N ASP A 182 10.58 0.22 -23.76
CA ASP A 182 10.27 1.55 -24.30
C ASP A 182 8.77 1.87 -24.13
N LEU A 183 7.89 0.89 -24.36
CA LEU A 183 6.45 1.03 -24.16
C LEU A 183 6.11 1.35 -22.68
N ILE A 184 6.67 0.60 -21.74
CA ILE A 184 6.49 0.83 -20.29
C ILE A 184 6.96 2.23 -19.92
N ASN A 185 8.13 2.65 -20.39
CA ASN A 185 8.66 3.98 -20.10
C ASN A 185 7.78 5.10 -20.67
N ARG A 186 7.22 4.93 -21.87
CA ARG A 186 6.31 5.91 -22.48
C ARG A 186 4.99 6.00 -21.72
N VAL A 187 4.42 4.85 -21.33
CA VAL A 187 3.20 4.80 -20.52
C VAL A 187 3.43 5.47 -19.15
N ARG A 188 4.55 5.19 -18.48
CA ARG A 188 4.91 5.85 -17.22
C ARG A 188 5.06 7.37 -17.38
N ASN A 189 5.69 7.82 -18.47
CA ASN A 189 5.90 9.25 -18.73
C ASN A 189 4.62 9.98 -19.18
N SER A 190 3.64 9.27 -19.71
CA SER A 190 2.35 9.86 -20.10
C SER A 190 1.41 10.04 -18.91
N LYS A 191 1.54 9.22 -17.84
CA LYS A 191 0.70 9.37 -16.65
C LYS A 191 0.88 10.74 -16.02
N SER A 192 -0.22 11.44 -15.75
CA SER A 192 -0.21 12.65 -14.93
C SER A 192 0.24 12.28 -13.51
N ILE A 193 1.06 13.13 -12.90
CA ILE A 193 1.37 12.99 -11.47
C ILE A 193 0.24 13.72 -10.75
N ASP A 194 -0.89 13.06 -10.61
CA ASP A 194 -1.99 13.60 -9.82
C ASP A 194 -1.64 13.45 -8.34
N ALA A 195 -1.83 14.51 -7.58
CA ALA A 195 -1.78 14.39 -6.14
C ALA A 195 -2.90 13.44 -5.69
N VAL A 196 -2.57 12.49 -4.82
CA VAL A 196 -3.58 11.57 -4.23
C VAL A 196 -4.63 12.36 -3.46
N ASP A 197 -4.22 13.49 -2.88
CA ASP A 197 -5.07 14.43 -2.17
C ASP A 197 -4.48 15.84 -2.29
N GLN A 198 -5.34 16.85 -2.39
CA GLN A 198 -4.92 18.23 -2.56
C GLN A 198 -5.81 19.17 -1.74
N PHE A 199 -5.18 20.08 -1.02
CA PHE A 199 -5.83 21.12 -0.26
C PHE A 199 -5.35 22.50 -0.74
N SER A 200 -6.28 23.44 -0.96
CA SER A 200 -5.96 24.83 -1.31
C SER A 200 -6.76 25.79 -0.46
N LEU A 201 -6.08 26.79 0.09
CA LEU A 201 -6.74 27.88 0.85
C LEU A 201 -7.62 28.77 -0.04
N SER A 202 -7.42 28.73 -1.35
CA SER A 202 -8.17 29.51 -2.34
C SER A 202 -9.28 28.69 -3.03
N ASP A 203 -9.56 27.48 -2.55
CA ASP A 203 -10.62 26.63 -3.10
C ASP A 203 -12.00 27.21 -2.73
N GLU A 204 -12.91 27.25 -3.71
CA GLU A 204 -14.30 27.66 -3.48
C GLU A 204 -15.01 26.78 -2.43
N ASN A 205 -14.56 25.53 -2.28
CA ASN A 205 -15.07 24.57 -1.30
C ASN A 205 -14.21 24.46 -0.03
N PHE A 206 -13.37 25.47 0.26
CA PHE A 206 -12.42 25.45 1.38
C PHE A 206 -13.08 25.06 2.72
N GLU A 207 -14.24 25.67 3.04
CA GLU A 207 -14.93 25.40 4.31
C GLU A 207 -15.40 23.95 4.41
N THR A 208 -15.97 23.41 3.33
CA THR A 208 -16.44 22.01 3.27
C THR A 208 -15.25 21.05 3.39
N ASN A 209 -14.16 21.33 2.67
CA ASN A 209 -12.94 20.53 2.72
C ASN A 209 -12.30 20.57 4.11
N MET A 210 -12.30 21.74 4.76
CA MET A 210 -11.79 21.89 6.13
C MET A 210 -12.65 21.12 7.15
N ILE A 211 -13.97 21.19 7.06
CA ILE A 211 -14.88 20.42 7.92
C ILE A 211 -14.61 18.93 7.78
N ASP A 212 -14.46 18.44 6.56
CA ASP A 212 -14.15 17.02 6.29
C ASP A 212 -12.79 16.60 6.88
N ILE A 213 -11.74 17.43 6.68
CA ILE A 213 -10.42 17.20 7.26
C ILE A 213 -10.47 17.14 8.78
N VAL A 214 -11.11 18.15 9.42
CA VAL A 214 -11.22 18.20 10.88
C VAL A 214 -12.02 17.01 11.41
N SER A 215 -13.12 16.64 10.75
CA SER A 215 -13.92 15.48 11.11
C SER A 215 -13.11 14.19 11.03
N LYS A 216 -12.32 14.00 9.98
CA LYS A 216 -11.40 12.84 9.83
C LYS A 216 -10.29 12.82 10.87
N LEU A 217 -9.79 13.98 11.27
CA LEU A 217 -8.77 14.09 12.32
C LEU A 217 -9.33 13.79 13.72
N GLN A 218 -10.56 14.23 14.00
CA GLN A 218 -11.23 13.99 15.28
C GLN A 218 -11.75 12.56 15.40
N ASN A 219 -12.24 12.00 14.30
CA ASN A 219 -12.77 10.65 14.23
C ASN A 219 -12.08 9.88 13.09
N PRO A 220 -10.87 9.37 13.30
CA PRO A 220 -10.20 8.57 12.30
C PRO A 220 -11.09 7.36 11.95
N SER A 221 -11.50 7.27 10.70
CA SER A 221 -12.52 6.34 10.20
C SER A 221 -12.19 4.87 10.42
N ARG A 222 -10.92 4.55 10.67
CA ARG A 222 -10.44 3.19 10.90
C ARG A 222 -9.24 3.19 11.84
N VAL A 223 -9.49 2.82 13.08
CA VAL A 223 -8.47 2.48 14.06
C VAL A 223 -8.62 1.00 14.37
N ILE A 224 -7.59 0.20 14.07
CA ILE A 224 -7.59 -1.21 14.42
C ILE A 224 -6.87 -1.37 15.75
N LYS A 225 -7.62 -1.82 16.73
CA LYS A 225 -7.14 -2.03 18.10
C LYS A 225 -6.67 -3.46 18.31
N THR A 226 -5.72 -3.62 19.22
CA THR A 226 -5.23 -4.93 19.67
C THR A 226 -5.85 -5.29 21.03
N GLY A 227 -5.71 -6.54 21.45
CA GLY A 227 -6.09 -7.00 22.77
C GLY A 227 -5.16 -6.51 23.91
N ILE A 228 -4.16 -5.67 23.62
CA ILE A 228 -3.18 -5.16 24.57
C ILE A 228 -3.31 -3.63 24.65
N GLN A 229 -3.79 -3.14 25.79
CA GLN A 229 -4.07 -1.72 25.97
C GLN A 229 -2.82 -0.85 25.83
N LYS A 230 -1.72 -1.20 26.46
CA LYS A 230 -0.47 -0.45 26.35
C LYS A 230 0.11 -0.46 24.94
N LEU A 231 -0.19 -1.51 24.14
CA LEU A 231 0.19 -1.51 22.72
C LEU A 231 -0.67 -0.52 21.92
N ASN A 232 -1.97 -0.46 22.20
CA ASN A 232 -2.83 0.54 21.58
C ASN A 232 -2.37 1.97 21.94
N GLU A 233 -1.99 2.19 23.20
CA GLU A 233 -1.43 3.48 23.66
C GLU A 233 -0.13 3.83 22.92
N ILE A 234 0.85 2.90 22.84
CA ILE A 234 2.10 3.09 22.10
C ILE A 234 1.87 3.38 20.61
N LEU A 235 0.82 2.79 20.01
CA LEU A 235 0.42 3.01 18.63
C LEU A 235 -0.38 4.30 18.41
N SER A 236 -0.93 4.88 19.50
CA SER A 236 -1.63 6.16 19.58
C SER A 236 -2.69 6.40 18.47
N PRO A 237 -3.89 5.82 18.53
CA PRO A 237 -4.48 4.91 19.56
C PRO A 237 -4.59 3.43 19.12
N GLY A 238 -3.94 3.00 18.07
CA GLY A 238 -3.97 1.68 17.45
C GLY A 238 -3.36 1.72 16.06
N PHE A 239 -3.62 0.72 15.23
CA PHE A 239 -3.18 0.73 13.84
C PHE A 239 -4.06 1.66 13.01
N LEU A 240 -3.48 2.74 12.51
CA LEU A 240 -4.15 3.72 11.64
C LEU A 240 -3.98 3.32 10.18
N SER A 241 -4.99 3.62 9.37
CA SER A 241 -4.96 3.48 7.91
C SER A 241 -3.80 4.24 7.27
N SER A 242 -3.41 3.81 6.07
CA SER A 242 -2.36 4.44 5.25
C SER A 242 -0.99 4.48 5.94
N ARG A 243 -0.69 3.56 6.85
CA ARG A 243 0.55 3.51 7.63
C ARG A 243 1.27 2.17 7.48
N LEU A 244 2.61 2.24 7.52
CA LEU A 244 3.50 1.09 7.56
C LEU A 244 4.05 0.90 8.97
N TYR A 245 3.74 -0.24 9.58
CA TYR A 245 4.18 -0.66 10.90
C TYR A 245 5.20 -1.79 10.78
N ILE A 246 6.31 -1.69 11.49
CA ILE A 246 7.35 -2.70 11.45
C ILE A 246 7.70 -3.14 12.88
N PHE A 247 7.50 -4.43 13.15
CA PHE A 247 8.03 -5.07 14.35
C PHE A 247 9.42 -5.61 14.07
N VAL A 248 10.40 -5.25 14.90
CA VAL A 248 11.76 -5.75 14.76
C VAL A 248 12.17 -6.54 16.00
N GLY A 249 12.87 -7.66 15.80
CA GLY A 249 13.31 -8.49 16.93
C GLY A 249 14.38 -9.48 16.51
N LEU A 250 15.05 -10.09 17.49
CA LEU A 250 16.02 -11.15 17.26
C LEU A 250 15.37 -12.39 16.63
N ALA A 251 16.16 -13.33 16.13
CA ALA A 251 15.66 -14.66 15.79
C ALA A 251 15.01 -15.28 17.04
N GLY A 252 13.84 -15.93 16.88
CA GLY A 252 13.06 -16.42 18.03
C GLY A 252 12.34 -15.34 18.85
N GLY A 253 12.48 -14.05 18.53
CA GLY A 253 11.87 -12.92 19.24
C GLY A 253 10.35 -12.74 19.02
N TRP A 254 9.63 -13.79 18.69
CA TRP A 254 8.17 -13.86 18.57
C TRP A 254 7.52 -12.93 17.52
N LYS A 255 8.27 -12.52 16.50
CA LYS A 255 7.80 -11.62 15.44
C LYS A 255 6.60 -12.17 14.69
N SER A 256 6.71 -13.40 14.17
CA SER A 256 5.61 -14.09 13.46
C SER A 256 4.40 -14.31 14.37
N GLY A 257 4.64 -14.57 15.66
CA GLY A 257 3.59 -14.63 16.67
C GLY A 257 2.86 -13.30 16.83
N MET A 258 3.59 -12.18 16.84
CA MET A 258 2.99 -10.84 16.92
C MET A 258 2.17 -10.51 15.67
N LEU A 259 2.67 -10.83 14.47
CA LEU A 259 1.93 -10.62 13.22
C LEU A 259 0.63 -11.42 13.19
N LEU A 260 0.66 -12.66 13.65
CA LEU A 260 -0.53 -13.50 13.77
C LEU A 260 -1.50 -12.97 14.84
N LYS A 261 -0.97 -12.49 15.98
CA LYS A 261 -1.78 -11.86 17.03
C LYS A 261 -2.50 -10.61 16.52
N VAL A 262 -1.85 -9.79 15.71
CA VAL A 262 -2.48 -8.61 15.08
C VAL A 262 -3.73 -9.04 14.28
N ILE A 263 -3.64 -10.10 13.47
CA ILE A 263 -4.77 -10.60 12.67
C ILE A 263 -5.88 -11.15 13.57
N ARG A 264 -5.52 -11.94 14.60
CA ARG A 264 -6.47 -12.45 15.59
C ARG A 264 -7.18 -11.29 16.30
N ASP A 265 -6.43 -10.33 16.80
CA ASP A 265 -6.98 -9.21 17.57
C ASP A 265 -7.85 -8.31 16.69
N THR A 266 -7.51 -8.18 15.40
CA THR A 266 -8.36 -7.48 14.43
C THR A 266 -9.75 -8.10 14.39
N LYS A 267 -9.85 -9.43 14.33
CA LYS A 267 -11.10 -10.17 14.36
C LYS A 267 -11.84 -9.99 15.69
N MET A 268 -11.12 -10.00 16.81
CA MET A 268 -11.72 -10.09 18.15
C MET A 268 -12.23 -8.74 18.68
N TYR A 269 -11.51 -7.64 18.37
CA TYR A 269 -11.73 -6.37 19.07
C TYR A 269 -12.20 -5.22 18.16
N ASN A 270 -12.60 -5.49 16.90
CA ASN A 270 -12.89 -4.44 15.94
C ASN A 270 -14.18 -4.71 15.13
N ASN A 271 -15.22 -5.19 15.79
CA ASN A 271 -16.47 -5.58 15.12
C ASN A 271 -17.24 -4.41 14.48
N ASP A 272 -16.91 -3.17 14.85
CA ASP A 272 -17.61 -1.95 14.39
C ASP A 272 -16.96 -1.33 13.15
N ILE A 273 -15.91 -1.95 12.60
CA ILE A 273 -15.21 -1.41 11.42
C ILE A 273 -16.12 -1.44 10.20
N GLN A 274 -16.38 -0.25 9.65
CA GLN A 274 -17.17 -0.08 8.45
C GLN A 274 -16.32 -0.33 7.19
N VAL A 275 -16.88 -1.06 6.24
CA VAL A 275 -16.29 -1.21 4.90
C VAL A 275 -16.53 0.04 4.06
N LYS A 276 -15.59 0.39 3.17
CA LYS A 276 -15.74 1.50 2.22
C LYS A 276 -16.65 1.14 1.06
N LYS A 277 -16.59 -0.14 0.64
CA LYS A 277 -17.39 -0.65 -0.47
C LYS A 277 -18.62 -1.36 0.09
N PRO A 278 -19.83 -0.81 -0.06
CA PRO A 278 -21.06 -1.44 0.46
C PRO A 278 -21.22 -2.88 -0.02
N GLY A 279 -21.67 -3.76 0.87
CA GLY A 279 -21.93 -5.18 0.57
C GLY A 279 -20.71 -6.09 0.60
N LYS A 280 -19.50 -5.58 0.88
CA LYS A 280 -18.31 -6.41 1.08
C LYS A 280 -18.13 -6.78 2.55
N GLN A 281 -17.54 -7.96 2.78
CA GLN A 281 -17.17 -8.43 4.11
C GLN A 281 -15.78 -7.89 4.47
N PRO A 282 -15.57 -7.22 5.62
CA PRO A 282 -14.24 -6.82 6.05
C PRO A 282 -13.37 -8.06 6.30
N CYS A 283 -12.11 -8.04 5.88
CA CYS A 283 -11.19 -9.13 6.13
C CYS A 283 -9.81 -8.67 6.59
N ALA A 284 -9.23 -9.42 7.53
CA ALA A 284 -7.85 -9.30 7.97
C ALA A 284 -7.00 -10.30 7.18
N LEU A 285 -6.04 -9.82 6.39
CA LEU A 285 -5.20 -10.63 5.51
C LEU A 285 -3.82 -10.88 6.13
N LEU A 286 -3.46 -12.15 6.32
CA LEU A 286 -2.10 -12.58 6.62
C LEU A 286 -1.47 -13.23 5.40
N ILE A 287 -0.35 -12.70 4.96
CA ILE A 287 0.52 -13.35 3.98
C ILE A 287 1.76 -13.82 4.70
N THR A 288 2.00 -15.13 4.67
CA THR A 288 3.20 -15.75 5.26
C THR A 288 4.05 -16.41 4.17
N MET A 289 5.36 -16.26 4.30
CA MET A 289 6.36 -16.89 3.42
C MET A 289 7.36 -17.72 4.26
N GLU A 290 7.05 -17.93 5.53
CA GLU A 290 7.90 -18.68 6.45
C GLU A 290 7.20 -19.95 6.97
N ASN A 291 5.95 -19.83 7.40
CA ASN A 291 5.20 -20.94 7.97
C ASN A 291 4.07 -21.36 7.04
N GLU A 292 3.89 -22.65 6.84
CA GLU A 292 2.76 -23.18 6.09
C GLU A 292 1.42 -22.84 6.75
N VAL A 293 0.33 -22.91 5.97
CA VAL A 293 -1.02 -22.60 6.46
C VAL A 293 -1.36 -23.46 7.68
N ILE A 294 -1.03 -24.74 7.66
CA ILE A 294 -1.32 -25.70 8.75
C ILE A 294 -0.67 -25.24 10.06
N GLU A 295 0.60 -24.90 10.01
CA GLU A 295 1.33 -24.41 11.19
C GLU A 295 0.81 -23.06 11.69
N THR A 296 0.48 -22.16 10.75
CA THR A 296 -0.07 -20.84 11.07
C THR A 296 -1.44 -20.96 11.72
N VAL A 297 -2.28 -21.84 11.20
CA VAL A 297 -3.61 -22.13 11.76
C VAL A 297 -3.48 -22.79 13.14
N GLU A 298 -2.58 -23.76 13.32
CA GLU A 298 -2.30 -24.35 14.65
C GLU A 298 -1.92 -23.28 15.68
N ARG A 299 -1.02 -22.37 15.31
CA ARG A 299 -0.60 -21.26 16.20
C ARG A 299 -1.78 -20.33 16.51
N LEU A 300 -2.59 -19.99 15.52
CA LEU A 300 -3.77 -19.15 15.70
C LEU A 300 -4.74 -19.76 16.72
N PHE A 301 -4.99 -21.07 16.62
CA PHE A 301 -5.82 -21.80 17.57
C PHE A 301 -5.22 -21.82 18.96
N ASN A 302 -3.92 -22.14 19.08
CA ASN A 302 -3.23 -22.17 20.36
C ASN A 302 -3.18 -20.79 21.04
N MET A 303 -3.26 -19.70 20.27
CA MET A 303 -3.39 -18.34 20.80
C MET A 303 -4.81 -17.98 21.24
N THR A 304 -5.80 -18.66 20.73
CA THR A 304 -7.22 -18.30 20.92
C THR A 304 -7.88 -19.21 21.95
N LEU A 305 -7.64 -20.49 21.86
CA LEU A 305 -8.22 -21.50 22.74
C LEU A 305 -7.29 -21.80 23.92
N ASP A 306 -7.89 -22.16 25.05
CA ASP A 306 -7.14 -22.63 26.22
C ASP A 306 -6.74 -24.10 26.01
N GLY A 307 -5.60 -24.31 25.42
CA GLY A 307 -5.04 -25.64 25.20
C GLY A 307 -4.34 -25.83 23.85
N ASN A 308 -3.63 -26.95 23.70
CA ASN A 308 -2.98 -27.31 22.44
C ASN A 308 -3.97 -28.05 21.54
N ILE A 309 -4.18 -27.55 20.31
CA ILE A 309 -5.11 -28.13 19.32
C ILE A 309 -4.83 -29.64 19.09
N ARG A 310 -3.58 -30.09 19.21
CA ARG A 310 -3.18 -31.49 19.01
C ARG A 310 -3.79 -32.43 20.05
N ASN A 311 -4.28 -31.90 21.18
CA ASN A 311 -4.91 -32.68 22.23
C ASN A 311 -6.40 -32.94 21.99
N TYR A 312 -6.96 -32.41 20.91
CA TYR A 312 -8.38 -32.48 20.59
C TYR A 312 -8.63 -33.24 19.28
N THR A 313 -9.75 -33.94 19.22
CA THR A 313 -10.19 -34.51 17.94
C THR A 313 -10.67 -33.41 16.99
N PRO A 314 -10.62 -33.60 15.65
CA PRO A 314 -11.08 -32.61 14.69
C PRO A 314 -12.51 -32.12 14.93
N LYS A 315 -13.40 -33.01 15.37
CA LYS A 315 -14.80 -32.67 15.71
C LYS A 315 -14.88 -31.74 16.92
N GLN A 316 -14.06 -32.00 17.94
CA GLN A 316 -14.00 -31.13 19.13
C GLN A 316 -13.45 -29.74 18.76
N VAL A 317 -12.40 -29.66 17.95
CA VAL A 317 -11.85 -28.38 17.48
C VAL A 317 -12.92 -27.58 16.73
N VAL A 318 -13.61 -28.18 15.77
CA VAL A 318 -14.69 -27.50 15.02
C VAL A 318 -15.82 -27.05 15.94
N LYS A 319 -16.18 -27.88 16.96
CA LYS A 319 -17.20 -27.50 17.95
C LYS A 319 -16.74 -26.30 18.79
N MET A 320 -15.50 -26.32 19.32
CA MET A 320 -14.92 -25.23 20.12
C MET A 320 -14.90 -23.93 19.32
N LEU A 321 -14.52 -23.98 18.05
CA LEU A 321 -14.52 -22.81 17.17
C LEU A 321 -15.92 -22.22 16.94
N ARG A 322 -16.94 -23.08 16.79
CA ARG A 322 -18.33 -22.62 16.62
C ARG A 322 -18.91 -22.02 17.90
N GLU A 323 -18.45 -22.50 19.05
CA GLU A 323 -18.93 -22.06 20.38
C GLU A 323 -18.17 -20.79 20.85
N THR A 324 -17.00 -20.51 20.27
CA THR A 324 -16.24 -19.29 20.56
C THR A 324 -16.85 -18.13 19.79
N LYS A 325 -17.57 -17.23 20.46
CA LYS A 325 -18.28 -16.08 19.84
C LYS A 325 -17.38 -15.25 18.90
N GLU A 326 -16.12 -15.14 19.27
CA GLU A 326 -15.11 -14.35 18.57
C GLU A 326 -14.63 -15.02 17.27
N PHE A 327 -14.80 -16.35 17.15
CA PHE A 327 -14.40 -17.15 16.00
C PHE A 327 -15.59 -17.71 15.22
N THR A 328 -16.73 -17.03 15.25
CA THR A 328 -17.91 -17.48 14.51
C THR A 328 -17.57 -17.73 13.05
N ILE A 329 -17.69 -18.99 12.65
CA ILE A 329 -17.45 -19.46 11.28
C ILE A 329 -18.67 -19.15 10.43
N GLY A 330 -18.50 -18.50 9.30
CA GLY A 330 -19.56 -18.30 8.32
C GLY A 330 -19.52 -16.94 7.64
N MET A 331 -20.03 -16.88 6.44
CA MET A 331 -20.22 -15.63 5.70
C MET A 331 -21.15 -14.71 6.50
N ASN A 332 -20.83 -13.43 6.55
CA ASN A 332 -21.58 -12.34 7.18
C ASN A 332 -21.45 -12.18 8.70
N ASN A 333 -20.52 -12.87 9.36
CA ASN A 333 -20.31 -12.72 10.81
C ASN A 333 -19.01 -11.95 11.11
N GLY A 334 -19.07 -10.62 11.04
CA GLY A 334 -17.96 -9.75 11.38
C GLY A 334 -16.77 -9.86 10.42
N ILE A 335 -15.56 -9.58 10.94
CA ILE A 335 -14.32 -9.57 10.15
C ILE A 335 -13.88 -10.99 9.83
N ASP A 336 -13.63 -11.29 8.54
CA ASP A 336 -13.04 -12.55 8.12
C ASP A 336 -11.51 -12.55 8.32
N VAL A 337 -10.93 -13.75 8.49
CA VAL A 337 -9.48 -13.95 8.60
C VAL A 337 -9.01 -14.78 7.41
N VAL A 338 -8.21 -14.19 6.55
CA VAL A 338 -7.65 -14.85 5.37
C VAL A 338 -6.15 -15.04 5.57
N ILE A 339 -5.69 -16.30 5.48
CA ILE A 339 -4.29 -16.67 5.58
C ILE A 339 -3.86 -17.26 4.23
N ARG A 340 -2.83 -16.65 3.61
CA ARG A 340 -2.23 -17.15 2.37
C ARG A 340 -0.74 -17.42 2.60
N TYR A 341 -0.30 -18.60 2.22
CA TYR A 341 1.12 -19.01 2.21
C TYR A 341 1.67 -18.94 0.79
N TYR A 342 2.85 -18.35 0.68
CA TYR A 342 3.63 -18.37 -0.56
C TYR A 342 5.07 -18.81 -0.24
N PRO A 343 5.72 -19.57 -1.10
CA PRO A 343 7.14 -19.90 -0.93
C PRO A 343 8.00 -18.62 -0.86
N ASN A 344 9.16 -18.74 -0.21
CA ASN A 344 10.10 -17.63 -0.08
C ASN A 344 10.40 -16.99 -1.44
N ARG A 345 10.22 -15.66 -1.54
CA ARG A 345 10.45 -14.86 -2.75
C ARG A 345 9.61 -15.29 -3.98
N ALA A 346 8.50 -16.01 -3.78
CA ALA A 346 7.62 -16.40 -4.88
C ALA A 346 6.81 -15.23 -5.41
N ILE A 347 6.40 -14.30 -4.53
CA ILE A 347 5.62 -13.12 -4.88
C ILE A 347 6.43 -11.84 -4.74
N SER A 348 6.04 -10.82 -5.48
CA SER A 348 6.55 -9.45 -5.40
C SER A 348 5.56 -8.53 -4.69
N THR A 349 5.97 -7.31 -4.42
CA THR A 349 5.10 -6.26 -3.89
C THR A 349 3.97 -5.89 -4.86
N ASP A 350 4.18 -5.98 -6.18
CA ASP A 350 3.13 -5.78 -7.18
C ASP A 350 2.05 -6.88 -7.11
N ASP A 351 2.45 -8.13 -6.82
CA ASP A 351 1.49 -9.23 -6.67
C ASP A 351 0.54 -9.00 -5.47
N LEU A 352 0.94 -8.19 -4.48
CA LEU A 352 0.07 -7.85 -3.35
C LEU A 352 -1.16 -7.05 -3.78
N TYR A 353 -1.02 -6.18 -4.78
CA TYR A 353 -2.16 -5.44 -5.36
C TYR A 353 -3.15 -6.42 -5.98
N THR A 354 -2.67 -7.35 -6.81
CA THR A 354 -3.51 -8.40 -7.42
C THR A 354 -4.20 -9.25 -6.34
N ILE A 355 -3.48 -9.64 -5.29
CA ILE A 355 -4.03 -10.45 -4.19
C ILE A 355 -5.18 -9.72 -3.47
N ILE A 356 -5.04 -8.41 -3.24
CA ILE A 356 -6.05 -7.60 -2.57
C ILE A 356 -7.25 -7.36 -3.50
N ASP A 357 -7.01 -7.12 -4.79
CA ASP A 357 -8.06 -6.92 -5.78
C ASP A 357 -8.86 -8.20 -6.01
N ASP A 358 -8.22 -9.37 -6.10
CA ASP A 358 -8.89 -10.67 -6.17
C ASP A 358 -9.82 -10.90 -4.96
N LEU A 359 -9.34 -10.59 -3.75
CA LEU A 359 -10.19 -10.68 -2.56
C LEU A 359 -11.36 -9.70 -2.62
N SER A 360 -11.14 -8.53 -3.21
CA SER A 360 -12.21 -7.55 -3.43
C SER A 360 -13.25 -8.10 -4.40
N ASP A 361 -12.86 -8.76 -5.47
CA ASP A 361 -13.77 -9.39 -6.43
C ASP A 361 -14.52 -10.56 -5.82
N ASP A 362 -13.90 -11.28 -4.90
CA ASP A 362 -14.52 -12.33 -4.07
C ASP A 362 -15.48 -11.79 -2.97
N GLY A 363 -15.81 -10.48 -2.99
CA GLY A 363 -16.76 -9.87 -2.05
C GLY A 363 -16.16 -9.51 -0.69
N LYS A 364 -14.82 -9.47 -0.56
CA LYS A 364 -14.13 -9.11 0.68
C LYS A 364 -13.45 -7.75 0.56
N GLU A 365 -13.36 -7.00 1.65
CA GLU A 365 -12.56 -5.78 1.73
C GLU A 365 -11.43 -5.97 2.74
N VAL A 366 -10.19 -5.96 2.27
CA VAL A 366 -9.03 -6.03 3.16
C VAL A 366 -8.97 -4.75 3.99
N ILE A 367 -9.01 -4.89 5.32
CA ILE A 367 -8.94 -3.77 6.27
C ILE A 367 -7.57 -3.65 6.95
N ILE A 368 -6.78 -4.70 6.93
CA ILE A 368 -5.39 -4.76 7.40
C ILE A 368 -4.64 -5.85 6.66
N LEU A 369 -3.40 -5.56 6.30
CA LEU A 369 -2.45 -6.53 5.75
C LEU A 369 -1.33 -6.79 6.75
N SER A 370 -1.14 -8.06 7.15
CA SER A 370 0.01 -8.54 7.90
C SER A 370 0.90 -9.38 6.98
N LEU A 371 2.21 -9.08 6.92
CA LEU A 371 3.17 -9.70 6.02
C LEU A 371 4.33 -10.32 6.80
N ASP A 372 4.44 -11.64 6.81
CA ASP A 372 5.48 -12.38 7.53
C ASP A 372 6.52 -12.96 6.54
N TYR A 373 7.66 -12.29 6.32
CA TYR A 373 8.10 -10.98 6.77
C TYR A 373 8.80 -10.26 5.61
N ILE A 374 9.08 -8.98 5.74
CA ILE A 374 9.50 -8.07 4.67
C ILE A 374 10.66 -8.56 3.79
N LYS A 375 11.63 -9.30 4.35
CA LYS A 375 12.80 -9.83 3.63
C LYS A 375 12.47 -11.01 2.70
N ARG A 376 11.31 -11.61 2.86
CA ARG A 376 10.88 -12.80 2.10
C ARG A 376 10.10 -12.47 0.83
N ILE A 377 9.62 -11.25 0.67
CA ILE A 377 8.97 -10.77 -0.55
C ILE A 377 10.00 -10.18 -1.52
N ARG A 378 9.73 -10.23 -2.81
CA ARG A 378 10.54 -9.55 -3.82
C ARG A 378 10.07 -8.10 -3.99
N PRO A 379 10.96 -7.13 -4.25
CA PRO A 379 10.53 -5.82 -4.72
C PRO A 379 9.96 -5.94 -6.14
N ALA A 380 9.11 -4.99 -6.55
CA ALA A 380 8.66 -4.85 -7.94
C ALA A 380 9.86 -4.59 -8.87
N GLU A 381 10.79 -3.73 -8.44
CA GLU A 381 12.03 -3.46 -9.14
C GLU A 381 13.23 -3.99 -8.35
N LYS A 382 14.05 -4.83 -9.01
CA LYS A 382 15.23 -5.44 -8.38
C LYS A 382 16.24 -4.34 -7.97
N GLY A 383 16.66 -4.36 -6.72
CA GLY A 383 17.75 -3.51 -6.21
C GLY A 383 19.13 -4.03 -6.62
N ARG A 384 20.16 -3.19 -6.50
CA ARG A 384 21.56 -3.56 -6.75
C ARG A 384 22.11 -4.47 -5.66
N ASP A 385 21.60 -4.30 -4.46
CA ASP A 385 21.96 -5.08 -3.28
C ASP A 385 20.73 -5.28 -2.35
N GLU A 386 20.90 -6.09 -1.32
CA GLU A 386 19.85 -6.38 -0.33
C GLU A 386 19.33 -5.13 0.37
N LYS A 387 20.16 -4.14 0.58
CA LYS A 387 19.79 -2.88 1.23
C LYS A 387 18.84 -2.06 0.36
N GLU A 388 19.17 -1.92 -0.92
CA GLU A 388 18.33 -1.24 -1.92
C GLU A 388 17.02 -2.00 -2.14
N GLU A 389 17.06 -3.35 -2.20
CA GLU A 389 15.82 -4.17 -2.25
C GLU A 389 14.89 -3.91 -1.06
N LEU A 390 15.41 -3.89 0.17
CA LEU A 390 14.62 -3.60 1.37
C LEU A 390 14.05 -2.18 1.38
N LYS A 391 14.83 -1.21 0.87
CA LYS A 391 14.35 0.15 0.67
C LYS A 391 13.18 0.20 -0.32
N ASN A 392 13.32 -0.45 -1.48
CA ASN A 392 12.28 -0.50 -2.51
C ASN A 392 11.02 -1.17 -1.93
N ILE A 393 11.15 -2.35 -1.32
CA ILE A 393 10.02 -3.06 -0.69
C ILE A 393 9.32 -2.18 0.35
N SER A 394 10.07 -1.49 1.21
CA SER A 394 9.46 -0.66 2.25
C SER A 394 8.71 0.56 1.68
N ASN A 395 9.22 1.17 0.59
CA ASN A 395 8.54 2.24 -0.14
C ASN A 395 7.26 1.72 -0.83
N GLU A 396 7.34 0.56 -1.46
CA GLU A 396 6.23 -0.07 -2.17
C GLU A 396 5.13 -0.49 -1.20
N LEU A 397 5.47 -1.07 -0.04
CA LEU A 397 4.52 -1.39 1.03
C LEU A 397 3.85 -0.13 1.62
N LYS A 398 4.61 0.97 1.74
CA LYS A 398 4.03 2.25 2.16
C LYS A 398 3.07 2.80 1.10
N SER A 399 3.41 2.70 -0.17
CA SER A 399 2.53 3.09 -1.29
C SER A 399 1.26 2.25 -1.33
N LEU A 400 1.36 0.94 -1.11
CA LEU A 400 0.22 0.03 -1.01
C LEU A 400 -0.69 0.41 0.18
N ALA A 401 -0.12 0.71 1.35
CA ALA A 401 -0.88 1.15 2.52
C ALA A 401 -1.71 2.41 2.21
N ILE A 402 -1.13 3.37 1.48
CA ILE A 402 -1.80 4.61 1.06
C ILE A 402 -2.87 4.30 -0.01
N HIS A 403 -2.55 3.47 -1.00
CA HIS A 403 -3.44 3.16 -2.13
C HIS A 403 -4.76 2.54 -1.66
N TYR A 404 -4.68 1.53 -0.78
CA TYR A 404 -5.88 0.87 -0.23
C TYR A 404 -6.42 1.55 1.02
N ASP A 405 -5.71 2.53 1.57
CA ASP A 405 -5.99 3.18 2.85
C ASP A 405 -6.21 2.16 3.97
N ILE A 406 -5.21 1.29 4.15
CA ILE A 406 -5.17 0.25 5.19
C ILE A 406 -3.84 0.30 5.95
N PRO A 407 -3.78 -0.15 7.20
CA PRO A 407 -2.51 -0.43 7.85
C PRO A 407 -1.84 -1.66 7.22
N VAL A 408 -0.54 -1.52 6.95
CA VAL A 408 0.35 -2.63 6.57
C VAL A 408 1.29 -2.90 7.73
N VAL A 409 1.26 -4.12 8.25
CA VAL A 409 2.07 -4.55 9.39
C VAL A 409 3.03 -5.64 8.93
N THR A 410 4.32 -5.45 9.20
CA THR A 410 5.34 -6.46 8.84
C THR A 410 6.40 -6.59 9.92
N ALA A 411 7.32 -7.51 9.74
CA ALA A 411 8.42 -7.73 10.66
C ALA A 411 9.79 -7.65 9.97
N HIS A 412 10.82 -7.36 10.78
CA HIS A 412 12.21 -7.40 10.35
C HIS A 412 13.11 -7.95 11.46
N GLN A 413 14.25 -8.51 11.08
CA GLN A 413 15.19 -9.09 12.04
C GLN A 413 16.25 -8.05 12.45
N LEU A 414 16.54 -7.97 13.76
CA LEU A 414 17.66 -7.20 14.28
C LEU A 414 19.00 -7.79 13.80
N ASN A 415 20.02 -6.95 13.76
CA ASN A 415 21.36 -7.37 13.37
C ASN A 415 22.06 -8.21 14.48
N ARG A 416 23.19 -8.83 14.14
CA ARG A 416 23.95 -9.65 15.09
C ARG A 416 24.47 -8.86 16.29
N ALA A 417 24.75 -7.57 16.14
CA ALA A 417 25.18 -6.71 17.24
C ALA A 417 24.08 -6.58 18.32
N ALA A 418 22.80 -6.70 17.94
CA ALA A 418 21.71 -6.71 18.92
C ALA A 418 21.80 -7.90 19.86
N ALA A 419 22.15 -9.10 19.38
CA ALA A 419 22.34 -10.27 20.23
C ALA A 419 23.48 -10.02 21.25
N SER A 420 24.62 -9.49 20.80
CA SER A 420 25.74 -9.17 21.70
C SER A 420 25.35 -8.13 22.77
N VAL A 421 24.47 -7.17 22.46
CA VAL A 421 23.97 -6.20 23.44
C VAL A 421 23.11 -6.90 24.50
N VAL A 422 22.23 -7.81 24.09
CA VAL A 422 21.39 -8.60 25.00
C VAL A 422 22.25 -9.51 25.88
N ASP A 423 23.22 -10.23 25.30
CA ASP A 423 24.13 -11.12 26.01
C ASP A 423 24.96 -10.35 27.04
N ALA A 424 25.51 -9.19 26.67
CA ALA A 424 26.26 -8.34 27.60
C ALA A 424 25.40 -7.86 28.78
N ALA A 425 24.16 -7.49 28.51
CA ALA A 425 23.21 -7.06 29.53
C ALA A 425 22.81 -8.23 30.46
N LEU A 426 22.63 -9.43 29.91
CA LEU A 426 22.43 -10.67 30.70
C LEU A 426 23.60 -10.99 31.61
N GLN A 427 24.84 -10.94 31.10
CA GLN A 427 26.05 -11.14 31.88
C GLN A 427 26.20 -10.10 32.99
N ALA A 428 25.78 -8.87 32.75
CA ALA A 428 25.75 -7.79 33.72
C ALA A 428 24.57 -7.88 34.72
N ASN A 429 23.84 -8.99 34.72
CA ASN A 429 22.65 -9.21 35.55
C ASN A 429 21.56 -8.14 35.40
N LYS A 430 21.42 -7.52 34.23
CA LYS A 430 20.37 -6.56 33.96
C LYS A 430 19.04 -7.27 33.72
N GLU A 431 17.93 -6.60 34.05
CA GLU A 431 16.58 -6.94 33.66
C GLU A 431 16.10 -5.94 32.60
N ASP A 432 14.97 -6.22 31.95
CA ASP A 432 14.41 -5.41 30.88
C ASP A 432 15.40 -5.18 29.73
N LEU A 433 15.94 -6.26 29.21
CA LEU A 433 17.00 -6.25 28.18
C LEU A 433 16.60 -5.49 26.94
N GLY A 434 15.32 -5.52 26.56
CA GLY A 434 14.77 -4.75 25.48
C GLY A 434 15.01 -3.23 25.57
N LYS A 435 15.24 -2.69 26.79
CA LYS A 435 15.59 -1.27 26.98
C LYS A 435 16.92 -0.89 26.33
N PHE A 436 17.87 -1.84 26.24
CA PHE A 436 19.21 -1.62 25.71
C PHE A 436 19.23 -1.69 24.17
N LEU A 437 18.20 -2.25 23.54
CA LEU A 437 18.06 -2.29 22.11
C LEU A 437 17.58 -0.93 21.56
N GLY A 438 18.09 -0.52 20.42
CA GLY A 438 17.75 0.75 19.82
C GLY A 438 17.94 0.76 18.30
N ARG A 439 17.88 1.94 17.70
CA ARG A 439 18.00 2.13 16.25
C ARG A 439 19.28 1.53 15.67
N ALA A 440 20.41 1.63 16.37
CA ALA A 440 21.68 1.08 15.93
C ALA A 440 21.65 -0.45 15.75
N ASN A 441 20.72 -1.13 16.42
CA ASN A 441 20.58 -2.59 16.36
C ASN A 441 19.74 -3.07 15.15
N ILE A 442 19.16 -2.16 14.37
CA ILE A 442 18.37 -2.49 13.17
C ILE A 442 19.31 -2.77 11.97
N GLY A 443 20.59 -2.39 12.09
CA GLY A 443 21.63 -2.73 11.12
C GLY A 443 21.67 -1.82 9.89
N THR A 444 22.09 -2.38 8.75
CA THR A 444 22.27 -1.68 7.48
C THR A 444 20.95 -1.20 6.85
N SER A 445 19.82 -1.49 7.46
CA SER A 445 18.49 -1.18 6.95
C SER A 445 17.96 0.15 7.50
N TRP A 446 18.80 1.19 7.52
CA TRP A 446 18.39 2.53 7.97
C TRP A 446 17.22 3.07 7.14
N GLU A 447 17.20 2.78 5.85
CA GLU A 447 16.14 3.16 4.93
C GLU A 447 14.79 2.55 5.32
N LEU A 448 14.81 1.33 5.87
CA LEU A 448 13.60 0.68 6.40
C LEU A 448 13.05 1.47 7.61
N VAL A 449 13.96 1.99 8.46
CA VAL A 449 13.58 2.89 9.57
C VAL A 449 12.99 4.18 9.02
N GLU A 450 13.54 4.74 7.94
CA GLU A 450 13.04 5.99 7.35
C GLU A 450 11.61 5.83 6.79
N ASN A 451 11.31 4.72 6.13
CA ASN A 451 10.03 4.51 5.44
C ASN A 451 8.89 4.08 6.37
N ALA A 452 9.19 3.37 7.46
CA ALA A 452 8.19 3.00 8.47
C ALA A 452 7.57 4.23 9.13
N ASP A 453 6.26 4.21 9.34
CA ASP A 453 5.57 5.21 10.16
C ASP A 453 5.76 4.91 11.65
N VAL A 454 5.70 3.64 12.02
CA VAL A 454 5.94 3.17 13.40
C VAL A 454 6.89 1.98 13.38
N LEU A 455 7.85 2.00 14.30
CA LEU A 455 8.80 0.92 14.47
C LEU A 455 8.89 0.54 15.95
N ILE A 456 8.62 -0.74 16.24
CA ILE A 456 8.61 -1.29 17.58
C ILE A 456 9.58 -2.46 17.66
N ILE A 457 10.51 -2.42 18.63
CA ILE A 457 11.37 -3.55 18.94
C ILE A 457 10.63 -4.49 19.87
N LEU A 458 10.70 -5.79 19.54
CA LEU A 458 10.20 -6.90 20.33
C LEU A 458 11.39 -7.68 20.93
N ASN A 459 11.29 -8.05 22.20
CA ASN A 459 12.26 -8.95 22.84
C ASN A 459 11.53 -9.88 23.81
N VAL A 460 11.75 -11.19 23.70
CA VAL A 460 11.20 -12.18 24.64
C VAL A 460 12.15 -12.32 25.80
N GLU A 461 11.65 -12.20 27.00
CA GLU A 461 12.43 -12.25 28.22
C GLU A 461 11.76 -13.11 29.31
N LYS A 462 12.54 -13.57 30.25
CA LYS A 462 12.08 -14.34 31.42
C LYS A 462 12.44 -13.59 32.70
N LYS A 463 11.45 -13.28 33.54
CA LYS A 463 11.73 -12.70 34.89
C LYS A 463 12.45 -13.70 35.76
N ARG A 464 13.60 -13.33 36.31
CA ARG A 464 14.41 -14.21 37.12
C ARG A 464 13.72 -14.64 38.41
N GLN A 465 13.00 -13.73 39.05
CA GLN A 465 12.33 -13.99 40.33
C GLN A 465 11.13 -14.93 40.22
N THR A 466 10.34 -14.80 39.16
CA THR A 466 9.08 -15.54 38.99
C THR A 466 9.16 -16.65 37.94
N GLY A 467 10.19 -16.63 37.09
CA GLY A 467 10.30 -17.54 35.96
C GLY A 467 9.29 -17.28 34.84
N GLN A 468 8.49 -16.22 34.94
CA GLN A 468 7.46 -15.87 33.96
C GLN A 468 8.07 -15.23 32.71
N TYR A 469 7.58 -15.66 31.54
CA TYR A 469 7.95 -15.06 30.27
C TYR A 469 7.10 -13.82 29.99
N TYR A 470 7.73 -12.82 29.37
CA TYR A 470 7.08 -11.61 28.91
C TYR A 470 7.69 -11.15 27.59
N LEU A 471 6.90 -10.41 26.81
CA LEU A 471 7.34 -9.73 25.60
C LEU A 471 7.53 -8.26 25.91
N THR A 472 8.71 -7.75 25.62
CA THR A 472 9.02 -6.32 25.69
C THR A 472 8.59 -5.65 24.40
N PHE A 473 7.94 -4.50 24.53
CA PHE A 473 7.64 -3.60 23.45
C PHE A 473 8.39 -2.29 23.65
N LYS A 474 9.24 -1.93 22.70
CA LYS A 474 9.96 -0.65 22.70
C LYS A 474 9.72 0.10 21.42
N ARG A 475 9.00 1.22 21.49
CA ARG A 475 8.80 2.12 20.36
C ARG A 475 10.07 2.89 20.06
N VAL A 476 10.59 2.77 18.85
CA VAL A 476 11.82 3.42 18.40
C VAL A 476 11.50 4.60 17.49
N LYS A 477 10.35 4.54 16.79
CA LYS A 477 9.89 5.56 15.87
C LYS A 477 8.37 5.63 15.85
N ILE A 478 7.86 6.86 15.79
CA ILE A 478 6.51 7.20 15.37
C ILE A 478 6.59 8.48 14.51
N ARG A 479 5.89 8.51 13.37
CA ARG A 479 5.97 9.63 12.41
C ARG A 479 4.84 10.64 12.58
N TYR A 480 3.71 10.23 13.11
CA TYR A 480 2.56 11.10 13.38
C TYR A 480 2.57 11.62 14.82
N LYS A 481 1.70 12.60 15.10
CA LYS A 481 1.60 13.18 16.44
C LYS A 481 1.29 12.08 17.46
N ASP A 482 2.17 11.95 18.43
CA ASP A 482 2.02 11.02 19.53
C ASP A 482 1.34 11.73 20.69
N MET A 483 0.28 11.13 21.22
CA MET A 483 -0.45 11.61 22.39
C MET A 483 0.01 10.89 23.67
N SER A 484 0.87 9.88 23.53
CA SER A 484 1.36 9.07 24.63
C SER A 484 2.86 9.23 24.85
N ASP A 485 3.26 9.44 26.10
CA ASP A 485 4.66 9.43 26.54
C ASP A 485 5.18 7.98 26.71
N LEU A 486 4.31 6.98 26.59
CA LEU A 486 4.67 5.58 26.71
C LEU A 486 5.52 5.13 25.51
N THR A 487 6.78 4.82 25.76
CA THR A 487 7.72 4.32 24.75
C THR A 487 8.20 2.90 24.98
N TYR A 488 7.89 2.33 26.13
CA TYR A 488 8.39 1.04 26.58
C TYR A 488 7.43 0.39 27.58
N PHE A 489 7.14 -0.91 27.39
CA PHE A 489 6.44 -1.72 28.39
C PHE A 489 6.75 -3.20 28.19
N ASN A 490 6.49 -3.98 29.23
CA ASN A 490 6.56 -5.44 29.24
C ASN A 490 5.14 -6.00 29.32
N HIS A 491 4.87 -7.06 28.57
CA HIS A 491 3.57 -7.72 28.56
C HIS A 491 3.71 -9.23 28.77
N PRO A 492 2.99 -9.84 29.71
CA PRO A 492 3.19 -11.24 30.07
C PRO A 492 2.61 -12.21 29.03
N PHE A 493 3.27 -13.34 28.87
CA PHE A 493 2.70 -14.52 28.27
C PHE A 493 1.83 -15.28 29.28
N ASP A 494 0.87 -16.06 28.76
CA ASP A 494 0.11 -17.00 29.58
C ASP A 494 1.09 -18.00 30.22
N PRO A 495 1.09 -18.17 31.55
CA PRO A 495 1.98 -19.10 32.24
C PRO A 495 1.87 -20.55 31.75
N ASN A 496 0.65 -20.93 31.31
CA ASN A 496 0.34 -22.28 30.84
C ASN A 496 0.49 -22.44 29.31
N ASN A 497 0.60 -21.32 28.57
CA ASN A 497 0.70 -21.31 27.13
C ASN A 497 1.63 -20.20 26.62
N LYS A 498 2.90 -20.53 26.45
CA LYS A 498 3.93 -19.59 25.97
C LYS A 498 3.68 -19.04 24.56
N MET A 499 2.72 -19.59 23.82
CA MET A 499 2.30 -19.08 22.50
C MET A 499 1.25 -18.00 22.60
N LYS A 500 0.68 -17.76 23.77
CA LYS A 500 -0.41 -16.82 24.00
C LYS A 500 0.08 -15.62 24.82
N LEU A 501 0.15 -14.44 24.22
CA LEU A 501 0.18 -13.19 24.97
C LEU A 501 -1.19 -12.94 25.57
N LEU A 502 -1.23 -12.57 26.84
CA LEU A 502 -2.48 -12.28 27.52
C LEU A 502 -3.16 -11.05 26.88
N ASP A 503 -4.48 -11.07 26.87
CA ASP A 503 -5.27 -9.89 26.54
C ASP A 503 -5.65 -9.19 27.86
N ASP A 504 -5.48 -7.88 27.92
CA ASP A 504 -5.76 -7.05 29.09
C ASP A 504 -6.97 -6.13 28.90
N ILE A 505 -7.73 -6.39 27.83
CA ILE A 505 -8.96 -5.68 27.49
C ILE A 505 -10.16 -6.55 27.88
N ASN A 506 -11.15 -5.94 28.54
CA ASN A 506 -12.41 -6.63 28.83
C ASN A 506 -13.22 -6.82 27.55
N LEU A 507 -13.50 -8.08 27.19
CA LEU A 507 -14.22 -8.46 25.97
C LEU A 507 -15.70 -8.03 25.97
N ASP A 508 -16.29 -7.79 27.13
CA ASP A 508 -17.72 -7.47 27.28
C ASP A 508 -18.05 -5.99 27.09
N HIS A 509 -17.05 -5.14 26.95
CA HIS A 509 -17.25 -3.70 26.77
C HIS A 509 -16.45 -3.15 25.60
N SER A 510 -17.05 -2.23 24.85
CA SER A 510 -16.31 -1.34 23.95
C SER A 510 -15.14 -0.77 24.74
N LEU A 511 -13.95 -0.72 24.13
CA LEU A 511 -12.70 -0.27 24.73
C LEU A 511 -12.85 1.10 25.41
N SER A 512 -13.41 1.13 26.62
CA SER A 512 -13.51 2.32 27.49
C SER A 512 -12.33 2.31 28.45
N GLU A 513 -11.93 3.50 28.89
CA GLU A 513 -10.84 3.67 29.87
C GLU A 513 -11.07 2.85 31.16
N ASP A 514 -12.35 2.58 31.49
CA ASP A 514 -12.75 1.82 32.69
C ASP A 514 -12.55 0.30 32.58
N SER A 515 -12.18 -0.21 31.40
CA SER A 515 -11.97 -1.65 31.15
C SER A 515 -10.52 -2.09 31.26
N LEU A 516 -9.63 -1.21 31.73
CA LEU A 516 -8.19 -1.46 31.80
C LEU A 516 -7.85 -2.29 33.03
N VAL A 517 -7.25 -3.45 32.81
CA VAL A 517 -6.59 -4.24 33.86
C VAL A 517 -5.14 -3.78 33.95
N SER A 518 -4.69 -3.36 35.13
CA SER A 518 -3.28 -2.99 35.35
C SER A 518 -2.39 -4.22 35.20
N ASP A 519 -1.09 -4.04 34.88
CA ASP A 519 -0.12 -5.14 34.77
C ASP A 519 -0.08 -6.03 36.04
N PHE A 520 -0.36 -5.43 37.18
CA PHE A 520 -0.44 -6.14 38.47
C PHE A 520 -1.73 -6.97 38.56
N ASP A 521 -2.84 -6.46 38.10
CA ASP A 521 -4.15 -7.12 38.20
C ASP A 521 -4.29 -8.30 37.25
N ALA A 522 -3.63 -8.29 36.07
CA ALA A 522 -3.62 -9.42 35.14
C ALA A 522 -2.91 -10.63 35.76
N VAL A 523 -1.80 -10.42 36.47
CA VAL A 523 -1.08 -11.46 37.18
C VAL A 523 -1.87 -11.95 38.41
N ASP A 524 -2.53 -11.05 39.12
CA ASP A 524 -3.35 -11.37 40.29
C ASP A 524 -4.66 -12.10 39.92
N LEU A 525 -5.28 -11.77 38.78
CA LEU A 525 -6.43 -12.50 38.26
C LEU A 525 -6.08 -13.94 37.88
N LEU A 526 -4.89 -14.16 37.32
CA LEU A 526 -4.40 -15.50 37.01
C LEU A 526 -4.07 -16.29 38.29
N ASN A 527 -3.49 -15.64 39.31
CA ASN A 527 -3.20 -16.25 40.58
C ASN A 527 -4.47 -16.57 41.39
N LYS A 528 -5.56 -15.79 41.24
CA LYS A 528 -6.86 -16.07 41.86
C LYS A 528 -7.64 -17.21 41.18
N LYS A 529 -7.47 -17.43 39.85
CA LYS A 529 -8.03 -18.58 39.14
C LYS A 529 -7.23 -19.86 39.30
N GLY A 530 -5.98 -19.78 39.73
CA GLY A 530 -5.02 -20.88 39.82
C GLY A 530 -4.60 -21.22 41.24
N LYS A 531 -5.52 -21.58 42.16
CA LYS A 531 -5.14 -22.48 43.27
C LYS A 531 -4.87 -23.85 42.67
N ARG A 532 -3.66 -24.06 42.18
CA ARG A 532 -3.07 -25.38 41.97
C ARG A 532 -1.65 -25.39 42.52
N THR A 533 -1.46 -26.35 43.36
CA THR A 533 -0.28 -26.84 44.08
C THR A 533 1.04 -26.64 43.33
N ALA A 534 2.04 -26.21 44.13
CA ALA A 534 3.44 -26.19 43.77
C ALA A 534 3.89 -27.59 43.28
N VAL A 535 4.43 -27.65 42.08
CA VAL A 535 5.20 -28.77 41.57
C VAL A 535 6.58 -28.26 41.21
N ASP A 536 7.53 -29.02 41.63
CA ASP A 536 8.95 -28.92 41.64
C ASP A 536 9.67 -28.13 40.55
N ARG A 537 10.72 -27.47 41.01
CA ARG A 537 11.73 -26.77 40.24
C ARG A 537 12.56 -27.76 39.43
N GLU A 538 12.43 -27.79 38.12
CA GLU A 538 13.51 -28.19 37.24
C GLU A 538 14.12 -26.97 36.58
N VAL A 539 15.44 -26.88 36.69
CA VAL A 539 16.29 -25.93 35.98
C VAL A 539 16.23 -26.30 34.52
N VAL A 540 15.58 -25.46 33.71
CA VAL A 540 15.56 -25.61 32.26
C VAL A 540 16.76 -24.85 31.73
N ASP A 541 17.70 -25.58 31.14
CA ASP A 541 18.91 -25.05 30.51
C ASP A 541 18.54 -24.13 29.32
N ASP A 542 19.45 -23.18 29.05
CA ASP A 542 19.32 -22.16 27.96
C ASP A 542 19.07 -22.73 26.54
N GLU A 543 19.18 -24.04 26.36
CA GLU A 543 18.88 -24.73 25.09
C GLU A 543 17.37 -24.76 24.74
N ASP A 544 16.48 -24.65 25.72
CA ASP A 544 15.03 -24.72 25.50
C ASP A 544 14.44 -23.47 24.84
N LEU A 545 15.12 -22.33 24.86
CA LEU A 545 14.74 -21.12 24.13
C LEU A 545 14.99 -21.28 22.61
N PHE A 546 15.93 -22.14 22.21
CA PHE A 546 16.22 -22.49 20.83
C PHE A 546 15.27 -23.58 20.26
N ILE A 547 14.63 -24.36 21.12
CA ILE A 547 13.77 -25.49 20.72
C ILE A 547 12.44 -25.03 20.10
N PHE A 548 12.03 -23.78 20.30
CA PHE A 548 10.81 -23.24 19.71
C PHE A 548 10.79 -23.27 18.18
N ASN A 549 11.97 -23.28 17.53
CA ASN A 549 12.08 -23.33 16.07
C ASN A 549 12.65 -24.65 15.52
N ASN A 550 13.19 -25.56 16.36
CA ASN A 550 13.94 -26.72 15.86
C ASN A 550 13.26 -28.08 16.07
N THR A 551 12.15 -28.17 16.80
CA THR A 551 11.49 -29.48 17.05
C THR A 551 10.69 -30.01 15.86
N LEU A 552 10.51 -29.22 14.78
CA LEU A 552 9.81 -29.67 13.58
C LEU A 552 10.73 -30.07 12.41
N SER A 553 12.06 -29.87 12.51
CA SER A 553 12.98 -30.18 11.42
C SER A 553 13.77 -31.49 11.56
N LYS A 554 13.57 -32.28 12.64
CA LYS A 554 14.22 -33.58 12.81
C LYS A 554 13.21 -34.69 13.07
N LYS A 555 12.45 -35.05 12.08
CA LYS A 555 11.92 -36.39 11.81
C LYS A 555 11.45 -36.46 10.35
N SER A 556 12.38 -36.71 9.47
CA SER A 556 12.16 -37.39 8.23
C SER A 556 13.33 -38.35 8.04
#